data_2a83f7d8066766917cdb6c232502c4a6
#
_entry.id   2a83f7d8066766917cdb6c232502c4a6
#
_cell.length_a   1.000
_cell.length_b   1.000
_cell.length_c   1.000
_cell.angle_alpha   90.00
_cell.angle_beta   90.00
_cell.angle_gamma   90.00
#
_symmetry.space_group_name_H-M   'P 1'
#
loop_
_entity.id
_entity.type
_entity.pdbx_description
1 polymer ?
#
loop_
_entity_poly.entity_id
_entity_poly.type
_entity_poly.pdbx_seq_one_letter_code
_entity_poly.pdbx_strand_id
1 'polypeptide(L)'
;MSDTTHAFFERLATRGYEPLLHSISGTIQSDIEGAGSWFVVVKNGALTVSSVANGADCVIVCRQEDFERMVVGKQNPTTLFMQGKMQITGDIVLAQMFQRLFPDESLSGEKQE
;
A
#
# COMPACT_ATOMS: atom_id res chain seq x y z
N MET A 1 -0.93 -7.54 20.06
CA MET A 1 -1.25 -7.85 18.72
C MET A 1 -1.73 -6.64 17.97
N SER A 2 -1.10 -6.36 16.89
CA SER A 2 -1.42 -5.17 16.13
C SER A 2 -2.35 -5.51 14.98
N ASP A 3 -3.41 -4.74 14.84
CA ASP A 3 -4.33 -4.89 13.74
C ASP A 3 -4.22 -3.76 12.74
N THR A 4 -3.18 -2.94 12.87
CA THR A 4 -3.00 -1.80 11.97
C THR A 4 -2.94 -2.24 10.51
N THR A 5 -2.20 -3.32 10.23
CA THR A 5 -2.09 -3.83 8.88
C THR A 5 -3.44 -4.31 8.35
N HIS A 6 -4.15 -5.10 9.14
CA HIS A 6 -5.47 -5.58 8.73
C HIS A 6 -6.43 -4.41 8.53
N ALA A 7 -6.40 -3.46 9.46
CA ALA A 7 -7.30 -2.32 9.38
C ALA A 7 -7.06 -1.50 8.12
N PHE A 8 -5.80 -1.38 7.71
CA PHE A 8 -5.48 -0.65 6.50
C PHE A 8 -6.15 -1.29 5.27
N PHE A 9 -6.01 -2.61 5.14
CA PHE A 9 -6.58 -3.29 4.00
C PHE A 9 -8.10 -3.35 4.07
N GLU A 10 -8.67 -3.42 5.26
CA GLU A 10 -10.12 -3.36 5.41
C GLU A 10 -10.66 -2.00 4.99
N ARG A 11 -9.93 -0.94 5.32
CA ARG A 11 -10.34 0.40 4.89
C ARG A 11 -10.30 0.54 3.39
N LEU A 12 -9.29 -0.04 2.74
CA LEU A 12 -9.23 -0.02 1.29
C LEU A 12 -10.42 -0.73 0.69
N ALA A 13 -10.76 -1.90 1.22
CA ALA A 13 -11.89 -2.66 0.73
C ALA A 13 -13.19 -1.90 0.92
N THR A 14 -13.33 -1.23 2.05
CA THR A 14 -14.54 -0.47 2.35
C THR A 14 -14.65 0.76 1.46
N ARG A 15 -13.53 1.43 1.19
CA ARG A 15 -13.54 2.58 0.30
C ARG A 15 -14.05 2.21 -1.09
N GLY A 16 -13.57 1.09 -1.61
CA GLY A 16 -14.00 0.58 -2.88
C GLY A 16 -13.61 1.38 -4.10
N TYR A 17 -13.15 2.61 -3.92
CA TYR A 17 -12.76 3.47 -5.04
C TYR A 17 -11.80 4.55 -4.58
N GLU A 18 -10.79 4.82 -5.39
CA GLU A 18 -9.82 5.86 -5.11
C GLU A 18 -9.67 6.73 -6.37
N PRO A 19 -10.13 7.98 -6.32
CA PRO A 19 -10.04 8.86 -7.50
C PRO A 19 -8.63 9.04 -8.05
N LEU A 20 -7.63 9.00 -7.18
CA LEU A 20 -6.24 9.16 -7.62
C LEU A 20 -5.80 8.03 -8.55
N LEU A 21 -6.50 6.92 -8.53
CA LEU A 21 -6.16 5.75 -9.33
C LEU A 21 -7.16 5.50 -10.45
N HIS A 22 -7.96 6.50 -10.81
CA HIS A 22 -9.06 6.30 -11.74
C HIS A 22 -8.66 5.76 -13.11
N SER A 23 -7.42 5.99 -13.53
CA SER A 23 -6.95 5.51 -14.82
C SER A 23 -6.01 4.32 -14.69
N ILE A 24 -5.93 3.74 -13.51
CA ILE A 24 -4.98 2.67 -13.20
C ILE A 24 -5.73 1.35 -13.09
N SER A 25 -5.14 0.30 -13.66
CA SER A 25 -5.67 -1.06 -13.52
C SER A 25 -4.50 -2.01 -13.32
N GLY A 26 -4.64 -2.95 -12.41
CA GLY A 26 -3.63 -3.94 -12.15
C GLY A 26 -3.79 -4.53 -10.76
N THR A 27 -3.01 -5.56 -10.47
CA THR A 27 -3.05 -6.23 -9.18
C THR A 27 -1.74 -6.01 -8.45
N ILE A 28 -1.83 -5.56 -7.21
CA ILE A 28 -0.68 -5.32 -6.35
C ILE A 28 -0.69 -6.36 -5.24
N GLN A 29 0.38 -7.14 -5.16
CA GLN A 29 0.54 -8.10 -4.09
C GLN A 29 1.39 -7.45 -3.00
N SER A 30 0.86 -7.42 -1.79
CA SER A 30 1.58 -6.85 -0.65
C SER A 30 1.94 -7.98 0.31
N ASP A 31 3.22 -8.34 0.33
CA ASP A 31 3.72 -9.37 1.23
C ASP A 31 4.28 -8.67 2.46
N ILE A 32 3.52 -8.71 3.54
CA ILE A 32 3.91 -8.04 4.78
C ILE A 32 4.46 -9.11 5.72
N GLU A 33 5.77 -9.13 5.87
CA GLU A 33 6.43 -10.14 6.71
C GLU A 33 5.96 -10.01 8.14
N GLY A 34 5.45 -11.09 8.67
CA GLY A 34 4.91 -11.11 10.02
C GLY A 34 3.40 -10.97 10.07
N ALA A 35 2.77 -10.58 8.98
CA ALA A 35 1.33 -10.37 8.95
C ALA A 35 0.62 -11.19 7.89
N GLY A 36 1.18 -11.29 6.69
CA GLY A 36 0.56 -12.06 5.63
C GLY A 36 0.64 -11.36 4.30
N SER A 37 -0.13 -11.84 3.35
CA SER A 37 -0.15 -11.31 2.00
C SER A 37 -1.55 -10.85 1.65
N TRP A 38 -1.63 -9.70 1.00
CA TRP A 38 -2.90 -9.16 0.51
C TRP A 38 -2.75 -8.81 -0.95
N PHE A 39 -3.85 -8.98 -1.69
CA PHE A 39 -3.89 -8.67 -3.11
C PHE A 39 -4.88 -7.54 -3.32
N VAL A 40 -4.38 -6.41 -3.77
CA VAL A 40 -5.22 -5.24 -4.05
C VAL A 40 -5.42 -5.16 -5.54
N VAL A 41 -6.64 -5.40 -5.99
CA VAL A 41 -6.98 -5.33 -7.40
C VAL A 41 -7.52 -3.94 -7.68
N VAL A 42 -6.86 -3.22 -8.56
CA VAL A 42 -7.28 -1.88 -8.96
C VAL A 42 -7.82 -1.97 -10.37
N LYS A 43 -9.03 -1.46 -10.57
CA LYS A 43 -9.63 -1.47 -11.89
C LYS A 43 -10.29 -0.12 -12.11
N ASN A 44 -9.59 0.76 -12.82
CA ASN A 44 -10.04 2.12 -13.08
C ASN A 44 -10.45 2.81 -11.79
N GLY A 45 -9.62 2.64 -10.76
CA GLY A 45 -9.83 3.26 -9.46
C GLY A 45 -10.65 2.43 -8.49
N ALA A 46 -11.37 1.42 -8.96
CA ALA A 46 -12.12 0.55 -8.06
C ALA A 46 -11.15 -0.38 -7.34
N LEU A 47 -11.30 -0.49 -6.03
CA LEU A 47 -10.40 -1.26 -5.19
C LEU A 47 -11.09 -2.51 -4.67
N THR A 48 -10.46 -3.65 -4.83
CA THR A 48 -10.90 -4.90 -4.26
C THR A 48 -9.72 -5.52 -3.54
N VAL A 49 -9.93 -5.94 -2.30
CA VAL A 49 -8.86 -6.53 -1.50
C VAL A 49 -9.18 -7.99 -1.26
N SER A 50 -8.19 -8.85 -1.46
CA SER A 50 -8.36 -10.28 -1.30
C SER A 50 -7.12 -10.87 -0.66
N SER A 51 -7.29 -11.98 0.06
CA SER A 51 -6.15 -12.74 0.59
C SER A 51 -5.88 -13.96 -0.28
N VAL A 52 -6.65 -14.15 -1.35
CA VAL A 52 -6.47 -15.28 -2.26
C VAL A 52 -5.54 -14.86 -3.39
N ALA A 53 -4.55 -15.69 -3.68
CA ALA A 53 -3.57 -15.42 -4.72
C ALA A 53 -4.27 -15.11 -6.04
N ASN A 54 -3.78 -14.08 -6.72
CA ASN A 54 -4.41 -13.59 -7.93
C ASN A 54 -3.35 -12.87 -8.73
N GLY A 55 -2.77 -13.52 -9.72
CA GLY A 55 -1.64 -13.02 -10.49
C GLY A 55 -1.34 -11.55 -10.30
N ALA A 56 -0.16 -11.24 -9.83
CA ALA A 56 0.19 -9.87 -9.48
C ALA A 56 1.02 -9.21 -10.58
N ASP A 57 0.69 -7.94 -10.86
CA ASP A 57 1.49 -7.13 -11.78
C ASP A 57 2.63 -6.44 -11.03
N CYS A 58 2.49 -6.31 -9.73
CA CYS A 58 3.47 -5.66 -8.88
C CYS A 58 3.49 -6.38 -7.53
N VAL A 59 4.68 -6.61 -7.00
CA VAL A 59 4.82 -7.23 -5.68
C VAL A 59 5.62 -6.30 -4.79
N ILE A 60 5.06 -6.01 -3.62
CA ILE A 60 5.70 -5.15 -2.62
C ILE A 60 5.95 -6.00 -1.39
N VAL A 61 7.19 -6.02 -0.94
CA VAL A 61 7.58 -6.80 0.24
C VAL A 61 8.17 -5.88 1.28
N CYS A 62 7.67 -5.93 2.50
CA CYS A 62 8.26 -5.20 3.60
C CYS A 62 7.87 -5.87 4.91
N ARG A 63 8.52 -5.43 6.00
CA ARG A 63 8.24 -5.97 7.32
C ARG A 63 7.01 -5.29 7.90
N GLN A 64 6.32 -6.01 8.76
CA GLN A 64 5.10 -5.48 9.36
C GLN A 64 5.32 -4.16 10.09
N GLU A 65 6.40 -4.05 10.86
CA GLU A 65 6.61 -2.81 11.60
C GLU A 65 6.85 -1.62 10.67
N ASP A 66 7.54 -1.84 9.57
CA ASP A 66 7.76 -0.76 8.60
C ASP A 66 6.47 -0.40 7.90
N PHE A 67 5.68 -1.41 7.55
CA PHE A 67 4.40 -1.17 6.90
C PHE A 67 3.48 -0.35 7.80
N GLU A 68 3.43 -0.70 9.08
CA GLU A 68 2.56 0.00 10.02
C GLU A 68 3.00 1.44 10.22
N ARG A 69 4.29 1.71 10.16
CA ARG A 69 4.76 3.09 10.23
C ARG A 69 4.28 3.91 9.04
N MET A 70 4.23 3.27 7.87
CA MET A 70 3.69 3.95 6.69
C MET A 70 2.22 4.25 6.87
N VAL A 71 1.48 3.29 7.40
CA VAL A 71 0.04 3.44 7.57
C VAL A 71 -0.31 4.61 8.47
N VAL A 72 0.49 4.83 9.52
CA VAL A 72 0.22 5.92 10.46
C VAL A 72 0.96 7.21 10.08
N GLY A 73 1.63 7.22 8.93
CA GLY A 73 2.26 8.45 8.44
C GLY A 73 3.61 8.75 9.07
N LYS A 74 4.22 7.80 9.75
CA LYS A 74 5.51 8.03 10.41
C LYS A 74 6.68 7.64 9.53
N GLN A 75 6.42 7.04 8.37
CA GLN A 75 7.46 6.62 7.48
C GLN A 75 6.98 6.76 6.05
N ASN A 76 7.88 7.21 5.20
CA ASN A 76 7.56 7.43 3.79
C ASN A 76 7.93 6.19 2.99
N PRO A 77 7.03 5.70 2.12
CA PRO A 77 7.34 4.52 1.31
C PRO A 77 8.60 4.68 0.46
N THR A 78 8.82 5.86 -0.09
CA THR A 78 10.02 6.10 -0.89
C THR A 78 11.27 5.94 -0.05
N THR A 79 11.25 6.46 1.17
CA THR A 79 12.39 6.35 2.08
C THR A 79 12.67 4.89 2.41
N LEU A 80 11.63 4.12 2.68
CA LEU A 80 11.81 2.69 2.98
C LEU A 80 12.41 1.96 1.80
N PHE A 81 11.95 2.28 0.60
CA PHE A 81 12.48 1.66 -0.60
C PHE A 81 13.96 1.99 -0.76
N MET A 82 14.32 3.25 -0.57
CA MET A 82 15.71 3.67 -0.72
C MET A 82 16.62 3.08 0.34
N GLN A 83 16.09 2.78 1.51
CA GLN A 83 16.84 2.16 2.59
C GLN A 83 16.93 0.64 2.45
N GLY A 84 16.29 0.08 1.43
CA GLY A 84 16.30 -1.35 1.24
C GLY A 84 15.35 -2.11 2.17
N LYS A 85 14.48 -1.38 2.85
CA LYS A 85 13.51 -1.99 3.77
C LYS A 85 12.21 -2.37 3.10
N MET A 86 12.01 -1.92 1.88
CA MET A 86 10.87 -2.29 1.06
C MET A 86 11.38 -2.70 -0.30
N GLN A 87 10.92 -3.84 -0.78
CA GLN A 87 11.32 -4.33 -2.09
C GLN A 87 10.12 -4.26 -3.02
N ILE A 88 10.35 -3.81 -4.23
CA ILE A 88 9.30 -3.67 -5.23
C ILE A 88 9.74 -4.40 -6.47
N THR A 89 8.87 -5.29 -6.97
CA THR A 89 9.13 -6.06 -8.17
C THR A 89 7.94 -5.90 -9.10
N GLY A 90 8.22 -5.81 -10.40
CA GLY A 90 7.17 -5.72 -11.39
C GLY A 90 6.87 -4.30 -11.79
N ASP A 91 5.60 -3.97 -11.94
CA ASP A 91 5.17 -2.67 -12.46
C ASP A 91 5.42 -1.55 -11.46
N ILE A 92 6.43 -0.74 -11.74
CA ILE A 92 6.82 0.36 -10.86
C ILE A 92 5.74 1.45 -10.84
N VAL A 93 5.03 1.64 -11.94
CA VAL A 93 3.98 2.64 -11.97
C VAL A 93 2.87 2.29 -10.98
N LEU A 94 2.49 1.01 -10.93
CA LEU A 94 1.52 0.54 -9.94
C LEU A 94 2.01 0.77 -8.53
N ALA A 95 3.29 0.49 -8.29
CA ALA A 95 3.86 0.69 -6.96
C ALA A 95 3.79 2.16 -6.56
N GLN A 96 4.11 3.05 -7.48
CA GLN A 96 4.06 4.48 -7.20
C GLN A 96 2.64 4.94 -6.91
N MET A 97 1.67 4.40 -7.64
CA MET A 97 0.28 4.75 -7.39
C MET A 97 -0.18 4.21 -6.03
N PHE A 98 0.28 3.02 -5.66
CA PHE A 98 -0.07 2.45 -4.38
C PHE A 98 0.39 3.33 -3.23
N GLN A 99 1.54 4.01 -3.39
CA GLN A 99 2.03 4.91 -2.35
C GLN A 99 1.05 6.03 -2.04
N ARG A 100 0.22 6.39 -2.99
CA ARG A 100 -0.73 7.48 -2.78
C ARG A 100 -1.85 7.11 -1.83
N LEU A 101 -1.94 5.83 -1.47
CA LEU A 101 -2.92 5.38 -0.51
C LEU A 101 -2.48 5.57 0.93
N PHE A 102 -1.23 5.96 1.14
CA PHE A 102 -0.67 6.19 2.47
C PHE A 102 -0.61 7.67 2.79
N PRO A 103 -0.67 8.02 4.07
CA PRO A 103 -0.54 9.42 4.46
C PRO A 103 0.81 9.97 4.02
N ASP A 104 0.81 11.24 3.65
CA ASP A 104 2.05 11.93 3.29
C ASP A 104 2.55 12.65 4.52
N GLU A 105 3.69 12.24 5.01
CA GLU A 105 4.27 12.82 6.21
C GLU A 105 4.55 14.31 6.03
N SER A 106 4.99 14.71 4.85
CA SER A 106 5.25 16.11 4.57
C SER A 106 3.98 16.94 4.69
N LEU A 107 2.89 16.40 4.13
CA LEU A 107 1.61 17.10 4.22
C LEU A 107 1.15 17.20 5.64
N SER A 108 1.34 16.15 6.43
CA SER A 108 0.95 16.18 7.83
C SER A 108 1.69 17.28 8.57
N GLY A 109 2.98 17.42 8.29
CA GLY A 109 3.76 18.46 8.91
C GLY A 109 3.26 19.84 8.59
N GLU A 110 2.90 20.05 7.34
CA GLU A 110 2.38 21.33 6.92
C GLU A 110 1.09 21.69 7.61
N LYS A 111 0.26 20.69 7.79
CA LYS A 111 -1.04 20.96 8.40
C LYS A 111 -0.96 21.39 9.82
N GLN A 112 0.14 21.12 10.47
CA GLN A 112 0.31 21.51 11.85
C GLN A 112 0.67 22.97 11.99
N GLU A 113 0.97 23.61 10.93
CA GLU A 113 1.24 25.04 10.93
C GLU A 113 -0.03 25.88 11.17
#